data_31b1116951eb33e6c68fd14eb7c3a8d2
#
_entry.id   31b1116951eb33e6c68fd14eb7c3a8d2
#
_cell.length_a   1.000
_cell.length_b   1.000
_cell.length_c   1.000
_cell.angle_alpha   90.00
_cell.angle_beta   90.00
_cell.angle_gamma   90.00
#
_symmetry.space_group_name_H-M   'P 1'
#
loop_
_entity.id
_entity.type
_entity.pdbx_description
1 polymer ?
#
loop_
_entity_poly.entity_id
_entity_poly.type
_entity_poly.pdbx_seq_one_letter_code
_entity_poly.pdbx_strand_id
1 'polypeptide(L)'
;MPRQAPVEPLPISAPEPSVSFVLLGEGALSGALTAGQGSGGGGGAGAGVGGGSGGGSGSGVGGGSGQGCDMVKRIQDALRNDARINAAIGQAYRTSGASGRAILMWNGDWLQSPGEEGKGLAGVRQAIAVTVGFSSRACKAETVNGYVLLTLSDQPGAPRVALGGGRWRWSDLLSL
;
A
#
# COMPACT_ATOMS: atom_id res chain seq x y z
N MET A 1 -61.22 25.85 13.42
CA MET A 1 -60.16 24.83 13.65
C MET A 1 -59.30 24.79 12.40
N PRO A 2 -58.05 25.22 12.44
CA PRO A 2 -57.20 25.14 11.26
C PRO A 2 -56.85 23.64 11.02
N ARG A 3 -57.11 23.19 9.79
CA ARG A 3 -56.69 21.87 9.34
C ARG A 3 -55.16 21.87 9.23
N GLN A 4 -54.50 21.03 10.00
CA GLN A 4 -53.11 20.76 9.79
C GLN A 4 -52.91 20.05 8.45
N ALA A 5 -52.05 20.61 7.60
CA ALA A 5 -51.67 19.98 6.36
C ALA A 5 -50.96 18.64 6.64
N PRO A 6 -51.20 17.60 5.84
CA PRO A 6 -50.49 16.34 5.98
C PRO A 6 -48.98 16.59 5.84
N VAL A 7 -48.23 16.15 6.82
CA VAL A 7 -46.76 16.17 6.73
C VAL A 7 -46.37 15.07 5.75
N GLU A 8 -45.91 15.48 4.56
CA GLU A 8 -45.30 14.52 3.62
C GLU A 8 -44.03 13.92 4.27
N PRO A 9 -43.95 12.61 4.31
CA PRO A 9 -42.70 11.97 4.79
C PRO A 9 -41.55 12.34 3.83
N LEU A 10 -40.47 12.85 4.38
CA LEU A 10 -39.28 13.13 3.61
C LEU A 10 -38.80 11.83 2.96
N PRO A 11 -38.39 11.85 1.67
CA PRO A 11 -37.86 10.67 1.03
C PRO A 11 -36.59 10.22 1.78
N ILE A 12 -36.61 8.97 2.25
CA ILE A 12 -35.43 8.33 2.83
C ILE A 12 -34.48 8.15 1.65
N SER A 13 -33.36 8.89 1.68
CA SER A 13 -32.29 8.69 0.71
C SER A 13 -31.85 7.23 0.76
N ALA A 14 -31.79 6.56 -0.40
CA ALA A 14 -31.24 5.23 -0.49
C ALA A 14 -29.83 5.25 0.09
N PRO A 15 -29.41 4.23 0.88
CA PRO A 15 -28.06 4.17 1.39
C PRO A 15 -27.09 4.20 0.22
N GLU A 16 -26.10 5.11 0.26
CA GLU A 16 -25.05 5.16 -0.72
C GLU A 16 -24.37 3.78 -0.81
N PRO A 17 -24.02 3.31 -2.03
CA PRO A 17 -23.32 2.03 -2.14
C PRO A 17 -22.05 2.10 -1.31
N SER A 18 -21.93 1.22 -0.33
CA SER A 18 -20.76 1.14 0.52
C SER A 18 -19.57 0.73 -0.34
N VAL A 19 -18.58 1.62 -0.46
CA VAL A 19 -17.32 1.27 -1.09
C VAL A 19 -16.63 0.24 -0.19
N SER A 20 -16.36 -0.94 -0.74
CA SER A 20 -15.68 -2.01 -0.02
C SER A 20 -14.19 -1.99 -0.34
N PHE A 21 -13.36 -2.36 0.64
CA PHE A 21 -11.94 -2.59 0.39
C PHE A 21 -11.73 -3.79 -0.52
N VAL A 22 -10.76 -3.70 -1.42
CA VAL A 22 -10.29 -4.85 -2.19
C VAL A 22 -9.21 -5.56 -1.37
N LEU A 23 -9.46 -6.80 -1.01
CA LEU A 23 -8.57 -7.60 -0.18
C LEU A 23 -7.91 -8.70 -1.01
N LEU A 24 -6.59 -8.83 -0.85
CA LEU A 24 -5.81 -9.89 -1.49
C LEU A 24 -5.40 -10.94 -0.46
N GLY A 25 -5.73 -12.20 -0.76
CA GLY A 25 -5.30 -13.34 0.05
C GLY A 25 -3.90 -13.83 -0.29
N GLU A 26 -3.41 -14.82 0.46
CA GLU A 26 -2.06 -15.38 0.30
C GLU A 26 -1.81 -15.91 -1.11
N GLY A 27 -2.81 -16.50 -1.77
CA GLY A 27 -2.66 -16.99 -3.13
C GLY A 27 -2.34 -15.90 -4.14
N ALA A 28 -2.98 -14.73 -4.03
CA ALA A 28 -2.71 -13.58 -4.88
C ALA A 28 -1.37 -12.91 -4.56
N LEU A 29 -0.95 -12.98 -3.30
CA LEU A 29 0.30 -12.39 -2.83
C LEU A 29 1.52 -13.29 -2.99
N SER A 30 1.33 -14.51 -3.46
CA SER A 30 2.42 -15.43 -3.77
C SER A 30 3.34 -14.81 -4.83
N GLY A 31 4.62 -14.65 -4.48
CA GLY A 31 5.60 -14.00 -5.35
C GLY A 31 5.56 -12.46 -5.32
N ALA A 32 4.77 -11.85 -4.44
CA ALA A 32 4.78 -10.41 -4.26
C ALA A 32 6.15 -9.90 -3.82
N LEU A 33 6.57 -8.76 -4.36
CA LEU A 33 7.81 -8.11 -4.00
C LEU A 33 7.70 -7.52 -2.59
N THR A 34 8.62 -7.86 -1.71
CA THR A 34 8.68 -7.36 -0.34
C THR A 34 9.96 -6.56 -0.09
N ALA A 35 9.99 -5.82 1.00
CA ALA A 35 11.17 -5.06 1.39
C ALA A 35 12.38 -6.00 1.58
N GLY A 36 13.55 -5.57 1.13
CA GLY A 36 14.77 -6.34 1.19
C GLY A 36 15.02 -7.24 -0.01
N GLN A 37 14.04 -7.40 -0.88
CA GLN A 37 14.20 -8.07 -2.16
C GLN A 37 14.60 -7.03 -3.20
N GLY A 38 15.86 -7.05 -3.58
CA GLY A 38 16.35 -6.17 -4.64
C GLY A 38 15.62 -6.46 -5.93
N SER A 39 15.31 -5.39 -6.69
CA SER A 39 14.74 -5.43 -8.02
C SER A 39 15.75 -5.99 -9.02
N GLY A 40 16.15 -7.24 -8.84
CA GLY A 40 16.96 -7.99 -9.79
C GLY A 40 16.02 -8.87 -10.61
N GLY A 41 15.78 -8.50 -11.87
CA GLY A 41 15.08 -9.34 -12.80
C GLY A 41 15.81 -10.68 -12.94
N GLY A 42 15.31 -11.72 -12.33
CA GLY A 42 15.80 -13.06 -12.44
C GLY A 42 14.91 -14.00 -11.68
N GLY A 43 13.99 -14.66 -12.41
CA GLY A 43 13.24 -15.77 -11.86
C GLY A 43 14.19 -16.86 -11.40
N GLY A 44 14.28 -17.09 -10.12
CA GLY A 44 14.99 -18.18 -9.52
C GLY A 44 14.35 -18.54 -8.21
N ALA A 45 13.52 -19.58 -8.22
CA ALA A 45 13.11 -20.23 -7.01
C ALA A 45 14.33 -20.91 -6.39
N GLY A 46 14.95 -20.25 -5.42
CA GLY A 46 16.04 -20.80 -4.63
C GLY A 46 15.73 -20.68 -3.16
N ALA A 47 15.29 -21.76 -2.54
CA ALA A 47 15.25 -21.88 -1.11
C ALA A 47 16.69 -21.89 -0.58
N GLY A 48 17.19 -20.76 -0.11
CA GLY A 48 18.47 -20.64 0.57
C GLY A 48 18.28 -20.22 2.00
N VAL A 49 18.37 -21.17 2.91
CA VAL A 49 18.54 -20.94 4.33
C VAL A 49 19.96 -20.49 4.57
N GLY A 50 20.17 -19.20 4.77
CA GLY A 50 21.45 -18.65 5.14
C GLY A 50 21.29 -17.57 6.20
N GLY A 51 21.49 -17.95 7.45
CA GLY A 51 21.57 -17.03 8.57
C GLY A 51 22.83 -16.18 8.46
N GLY A 52 22.70 -14.86 8.48
CA GLY A 52 23.76 -13.92 8.59
C GLY A 52 23.32 -12.70 9.37
N SER A 53 23.61 -12.68 10.67
CA SER A 53 23.57 -11.51 11.52
C SER A 53 24.64 -10.53 11.07
N GLY A 54 24.25 -9.40 10.50
CA GLY A 54 25.14 -8.29 10.27
C GLY A 54 24.43 -6.99 10.47
N GLY A 55 24.47 -6.44 11.69
CA GLY A 55 24.06 -5.09 11.98
C GLY A 55 25.02 -4.11 11.33
N GLY A 56 24.54 -3.26 10.43
CA GLY A 56 25.28 -2.18 9.86
C GLY A 56 24.38 -0.99 9.62
N SER A 57 24.32 -0.06 10.60
CA SER A 57 23.78 1.27 10.37
C SER A 57 24.78 2.05 9.52
N GLY A 58 24.57 2.09 8.24
CA GLY A 58 25.33 2.90 7.33
C GLY A 58 24.45 3.88 6.58
N SER A 59 24.35 5.12 7.07
CA SER A 59 23.87 6.24 6.27
C SER A 59 24.92 6.58 5.23
N GLY A 60 24.94 5.87 4.13
CA GLY A 60 25.84 6.12 3.03
C GLY A 60 25.07 6.71 1.85
N VAL A 61 25.15 8.03 1.65
CA VAL A 61 24.88 8.64 0.37
C VAL A 61 26.03 8.26 -0.54
N GLY A 62 25.95 7.10 -1.15
CA GLY A 62 26.94 6.63 -2.09
C GLY A 62 26.26 6.26 -3.39
N GLY A 63 26.46 7.04 -4.43
CA GLY A 63 26.16 6.63 -5.78
C GLY A 63 27.01 5.42 -6.12
N GLY A 64 26.45 4.22 -5.97
CA GLY A 64 27.06 2.97 -6.35
C GLY A 64 26.15 2.29 -7.36
N SER A 65 26.59 2.26 -8.58
CA SER A 65 26.05 1.42 -9.64
C SER A 65 26.08 -0.04 -9.17
N GLY A 66 24.93 -0.67 -8.98
CA GLY A 66 24.84 -2.10 -8.78
C GLY A 66 23.88 -2.62 -7.74
N GLN A 67 23.37 -1.80 -6.84
CA GLN A 67 22.29 -2.18 -5.95
C GLN A 67 21.01 -1.53 -6.42
N GLY A 68 20.05 -2.36 -6.88
CA GLY A 68 18.74 -1.89 -7.27
C GLY A 68 18.11 -1.06 -6.16
N CYS A 69 17.32 -0.09 -6.53
CA CYS A 69 16.59 0.74 -5.59
C CYS A 69 15.59 -0.14 -4.83
N ASP A 70 15.72 -0.24 -3.52
CA ASP A 70 14.72 -0.91 -2.70
C ASP A 70 13.56 0.05 -2.42
N MET A 71 12.76 0.30 -3.44
CA MET A 71 11.61 1.21 -3.35
C MET A 71 10.58 0.68 -2.35
N VAL A 72 10.39 -0.62 -2.28
CA VAL A 72 9.47 -1.25 -1.32
C VAL A 72 9.87 -0.91 0.10
N LYS A 73 11.16 -1.05 0.42
CA LYS A 73 11.68 -0.70 1.74
C LYS A 73 11.51 0.79 2.04
N ARG A 74 11.78 1.66 1.09
CA ARG A 74 11.64 3.11 1.26
C ARG A 74 10.19 3.50 1.58
N ILE A 75 9.24 2.96 0.83
CA ILE A 75 7.83 3.22 1.06
C ILE A 75 7.40 2.62 2.39
N GLN A 76 7.79 1.40 2.67
CA GLN A 76 7.45 0.72 3.92
C GLN A 76 7.96 1.47 5.14
N ASP A 77 9.20 1.93 5.11
CA ASP A 77 9.79 2.72 6.18
C ASP A 77 9.06 4.06 6.36
N ALA A 78 8.69 4.72 5.27
CA ALA A 78 7.92 5.96 5.33
C ALA A 78 6.55 5.75 5.99
N LEU A 79 5.86 4.66 5.66
CA LEU A 79 4.57 4.33 6.27
C LEU A 79 4.72 3.95 7.75
N ARG A 80 5.75 3.19 8.10
CA ARG A 80 6.01 2.77 9.48
C ARG A 80 6.37 3.93 10.41
N ASN A 81 7.06 4.93 9.88
CA ASN A 81 7.53 6.08 10.65
C ASN A 81 6.47 7.16 10.88
N ASP A 82 5.34 7.06 10.22
CA ASP A 82 4.23 8.00 10.38
C ASP A 82 3.11 7.38 11.23
N ALA A 83 2.97 7.88 12.46
CA ALA A 83 1.97 7.37 13.39
C ALA A 83 0.53 7.54 12.90
N ARG A 84 0.25 8.61 12.16
CA ARG A 84 -1.10 8.86 11.60
C ARG A 84 -1.43 7.85 10.51
N ILE A 85 -0.47 7.56 9.66
CA ILE A 85 -0.60 6.57 8.59
C ILE A 85 -0.77 5.18 9.18
N ASN A 86 0.05 4.82 10.16
CA ASN A 86 -0.11 3.54 10.87
C ASN A 86 -1.50 3.38 11.46
N ALA A 87 -2.01 4.42 12.12
CA ALA A 87 -3.35 4.41 12.70
C ALA A 87 -4.44 4.26 11.63
N ALA A 88 -4.33 4.98 10.52
CA ALA A 88 -5.28 4.92 9.42
C ALA A 88 -5.33 3.52 8.78
N ILE A 89 -4.17 2.94 8.49
CA ILE A 89 -4.09 1.59 7.93
C ILE A 89 -4.60 0.56 8.94
N GLY A 90 -4.21 0.68 10.20
CA GLY A 90 -4.66 -0.22 11.26
C GLY A 90 -6.19 -0.21 11.41
N GLN A 91 -6.81 0.96 11.35
CA GLN A 91 -8.25 1.09 11.41
C GLN A 91 -8.93 0.49 10.17
N ALA A 92 -8.43 0.79 8.98
CA ALA A 92 -8.94 0.22 7.75
C ALA A 92 -8.83 -1.31 7.74
N TYR A 93 -7.72 -1.83 8.23
CA TYR A 93 -7.47 -3.27 8.34
C TYR A 93 -8.47 -3.96 9.27
N ARG A 94 -8.77 -3.37 10.40
CA ARG A 94 -9.80 -3.89 11.34
C ARG A 94 -11.20 -3.79 10.76
N THR A 95 -11.53 -2.63 10.17
CA THR A 95 -12.87 -2.37 9.61
C THR A 95 -13.17 -3.27 8.41
N SER A 96 -12.17 -3.57 7.59
CA SER A 96 -12.33 -4.40 6.39
C SER A 96 -12.40 -5.89 6.66
N GLY A 97 -12.04 -6.34 7.86
CA GLY A 97 -11.90 -7.76 8.14
C GLY A 97 -10.74 -8.42 7.38
N ALA A 98 -9.69 -7.66 7.13
CA ALA A 98 -8.55 -8.09 6.30
C ALA A 98 -7.60 -9.07 6.99
N SER A 99 -7.95 -9.64 8.13
CA SER A 99 -7.10 -10.57 8.89
C SER A 99 -6.46 -11.62 7.97
N GLY A 100 -5.13 -11.65 7.90
CA GLY A 100 -4.38 -12.54 7.03
C GLY A 100 -4.39 -12.17 5.55
N ARG A 101 -4.95 -11.03 5.18
CA ARG A 101 -4.98 -10.51 3.80
C ARG A 101 -4.27 -9.16 3.72
N ALA A 102 -4.13 -8.61 2.52
CA ALA A 102 -3.62 -7.27 2.31
C ALA A 102 -4.70 -6.39 1.66
N ILE A 103 -4.74 -5.12 2.02
CA ILE A 103 -5.62 -4.14 1.39
C ILE A 103 -4.93 -3.67 0.11
N LEU A 104 -5.56 -3.91 -1.04
CA LEU A 104 -5.06 -3.40 -2.32
C LEU A 104 -5.39 -1.92 -2.42
N MET A 105 -4.37 -1.09 -2.61
CA MET A 105 -4.54 0.35 -2.70
C MET A 105 -4.42 0.89 -4.13
N TRP A 106 -3.67 0.22 -4.98
CA TRP A 106 -3.42 0.65 -6.36
C TRP A 106 -3.22 -0.57 -7.27
N ASN A 107 -3.85 -0.55 -8.43
CA ASN A 107 -3.74 -1.62 -9.45
C ASN A 107 -3.63 -1.08 -10.88
N GLY A 108 -3.03 0.07 -11.04
CA GLY A 108 -3.03 0.88 -12.25
C GLY A 108 -3.74 2.22 -12.03
N ASP A 109 -4.75 2.21 -11.19
CA ASP A 109 -5.43 3.38 -10.65
C ASP A 109 -5.51 3.28 -9.13
N TRP A 110 -5.57 4.43 -8.46
CA TRP A 110 -5.79 4.46 -7.03
C TRP A 110 -7.21 4.03 -6.70
N LEU A 111 -7.33 2.98 -5.89
CA LEU A 111 -8.61 2.46 -5.47
C LEU A 111 -9.22 3.35 -4.38
N GLN A 112 -10.51 3.58 -4.49
CA GLN A 112 -11.24 4.30 -3.45
C GLN A 112 -11.46 3.38 -2.25
N SER A 113 -11.36 3.95 -1.06
CA SER A 113 -11.64 3.25 0.19
C SER A 113 -12.76 3.97 0.96
N PRO A 114 -13.51 3.25 1.83
CA PRO A 114 -14.52 3.87 2.66
C PRO A 114 -13.93 5.00 3.53
N GLY A 115 -14.65 6.12 3.62
CA GLY A 115 -14.25 7.24 4.48
C GLY A 115 -13.16 8.15 3.91
N GLU A 116 -12.93 8.14 2.61
CA GLU A 116 -11.87 8.93 1.95
C GLU A 116 -12.09 10.44 1.94
N GLU A 117 -13.23 10.94 2.33
CA GLU A 117 -13.49 12.38 2.35
C GLU A 117 -12.63 13.10 3.40
N GLY A 118 -11.36 13.31 3.07
CA GLY A 118 -10.38 14.05 3.84
C GLY A 118 -9.69 13.28 4.98
N LYS A 119 -10.02 12.00 5.17
CA LYS A 119 -9.45 11.15 6.23
C LYS A 119 -9.30 9.71 5.73
N GLY A 120 -8.53 8.89 6.41
CA GLY A 120 -8.34 7.48 6.06
C GLY A 120 -7.16 7.25 5.14
N LEU A 121 -7.31 6.41 4.11
CA LEU A 121 -6.21 5.96 3.26
C LEU A 121 -5.72 7.02 2.25
N ALA A 122 -6.38 8.16 2.13
CA ALA A 122 -5.91 9.25 1.28
C ALA A 122 -4.51 9.75 1.68
N GLY A 123 -4.25 9.85 2.98
CA GLY A 123 -2.92 10.20 3.50
C GLY A 123 -1.86 9.15 3.17
N VAL A 124 -2.23 7.88 3.18
CA VAL A 124 -1.35 6.77 2.81
C VAL A 124 -0.96 6.87 1.33
N ARG A 125 -1.93 7.10 0.46
CA ARG A 125 -1.69 7.33 -0.98
C ARG A 125 -0.73 8.48 -1.22
N GLN A 126 -0.95 9.60 -0.55
CA GLN A 126 -0.08 10.76 -0.65
C GLN A 126 1.34 10.46 -0.17
N ALA A 127 1.50 9.76 0.94
CA ALA A 127 2.81 9.39 1.47
C ALA A 127 3.57 8.48 0.51
N ILE A 128 2.89 7.53 -0.13
CA ILE A 128 3.50 6.67 -1.14
C ILE A 128 3.92 7.50 -2.35
N ALA A 129 3.05 8.35 -2.88
CA ALA A 129 3.35 9.20 -4.03
C ALA A 129 4.53 10.14 -3.76
N VAL A 130 4.57 10.75 -2.59
CA VAL A 130 5.69 11.63 -2.17
C VAL A 130 7.00 10.84 -2.11
N THR A 131 7.00 9.67 -1.50
CA THR A 131 8.20 8.83 -1.40
C THR A 131 8.74 8.44 -2.77
N VAL A 132 7.86 8.04 -3.68
CA VAL A 132 8.22 7.72 -5.06
C VAL A 132 8.70 8.97 -5.80
N GLY A 133 8.00 10.08 -5.63
CA GLY A 133 8.30 11.34 -6.30
C GLY A 133 9.69 11.88 -5.96
N PHE A 134 10.13 11.73 -4.73
CA PHE A 134 11.46 12.13 -4.27
C PHE A 134 12.58 11.13 -4.58
N SER A 135 12.25 9.97 -5.11
CA SER A 135 13.24 8.98 -5.52
C SER A 135 13.94 9.40 -6.82
N SER A 136 15.11 8.82 -7.09
CA SER A 136 15.84 9.10 -8.31
C SER A 136 15.05 8.70 -9.55
N ARG A 137 15.34 9.31 -10.69
CA ARG A 137 14.70 8.97 -11.95
C ARG A 137 14.90 7.49 -12.31
N ALA A 138 16.09 6.96 -12.06
CA ALA A 138 16.39 5.56 -12.32
C ALA A 138 15.50 4.63 -11.48
N CYS A 139 15.33 4.92 -10.21
CA CYS A 139 14.44 4.15 -9.33
C CYS A 139 12.97 4.20 -9.78
N LYS A 140 12.50 5.38 -10.16
CA LYS A 140 11.12 5.55 -10.65
C LYS A 140 10.85 4.80 -11.96
N ALA A 141 11.86 4.62 -12.79
CA ALA A 141 11.77 3.94 -14.07
C ALA A 141 11.80 2.41 -13.95
N GLU A 142 12.15 1.88 -12.78
CA GLU A 142 12.20 0.43 -12.60
C GLU A 142 10.82 -0.21 -12.80
N THR A 143 10.82 -1.33 -13.50
CA THR A 143 9.62 -2.11 -13.78
C THR A 143 9.36 -3.12 -12.66
N VAL A 144 8.11 -3.23 -12.24
CA VAL A 144 7.63 -4.23 -11.31
C VAL A 144 6.66 -5.15 -12.04
N ASN A 145 6.75 -6.44 -11.77
CA ASN A 145 5.80 -7.44 -12.27
C ASN A 145 5.02 -8.01 -11.08
N GLY A 146 3.70 -7.90 -11.12
CA GLY A 146 2.84 -8.39 -10.07
C GLY A 146 2.64 -7.40 -8.93
N TYR A 147 2.44 -7.92 -7.74
CA TYR A 147 2.16 -7.12 -6.56
C TYR A 147 3.40 -6.78 -5.75
N VAL A 148 3.32 -5.65 -5.06
CA VAL A 148 4.22 -5.26 -4.00
C VAL A 148 3.46 -5.35 -2.69
N LEU A 149 4.07 -5.94 -1.67
CA LEU A 149 3.50 -6.10 -0.35
C LEU A 149 4.25 -5.24 0.66
N LEU A 150 3.50 -4.38 1.33
CA LEU A 150 4.00 -3.50 2.38
C LEU A 150 3.43 -3.97 3.72
N THR A 151 4.30 -4.22 4.68
CA THR A 151 3.90 -4.60 6.03
C THR A 151 4.19 -3.48 7.02
N LEU A 152 3.25 -3.18 7.91
CA LEU A 152 3.37 -2.06 8.85
C LEU A 152 4.26 -2.38 10.06
N SER A 153 4.50 -3.64 10.31
CA SER A 153 5.46 -4.10 11.32
C SER A 153 5.88 -5.54 11.03
N ASP A 154 6.89 -6.02 11.74
CA ASP A 154 7.38 -7.40 11.61
C ASP A 154 6.61 -8.38 12.52
N GLN A 155 5.60 -7.89 13.23
CA GLN A 155 4.77 -8.72 14.09
C GLN A 155 3.83 -9.62 13.28
N PRO A 156 3.58 -10.87 13.72
CA PRO A 156 2.56 -11.71 13.09
C PRO A 156 1.19 -11.03 13.12
N GLY A 157 0.47 -11.07 12.00
CA GLY A 157 -0.83 -10.43 11.88
C GLY A 157 -0.80 -8.91 11.72
N ALA A 158 0.37 -8.31 11.51
CA ALA A 158 0.49 -6.88 11.23
C ALA A 158 -0.34 -6.46 10.00
N PRO A 159 -0.88 -5.24 9.99
CA PRO A 159 -1.56 -4.71 8.82
C PRO A 159 -0.66 -4.72 7.59
N ARG A 160 -1.24 -5.10 6.45
CA ARG A 160 -0.55 -5.16 5.16
C ARG A 160 -1.33 -4.42 4.10
N VAL A 161 -0.62 -3.72 3.24
CA VAL A 161 -1.19 -3.10 2.04
C VAL A 161 -0.44 -3.58 0.80
N ALA A 162 -1.13 -3.63 -0.32
CA ALA A 162 -0.57 -4.09 -1.57
C ALA A 162 -0.72 -3.04 -2.67
N LEU A 163 0.22 -3.05 -3.59
CA LEU A 163 0.23 -2.20 -4.78
C LEU A 163 0.51 -3.08 -6.00
N GLY A 164 -0.06 -2.72 -7.12
CA GLY A 164 0.31 -3.29 -8.41
C GLY A 164 -0.71 -4.24 -8.97
N GLY A 165 -0.20 -5.14 -9.78
CA GLY A 165 -0.94 -6.07 -10.62
C GLY A 165 -0.46 -5.93 -12.06
N GLY A 166 -0.08 -7.05 -12.70
CA GLY A 166 0.53 -7.00 -14.01
C GLY A 166 1.90 -6.32 -14.03
N ARG A 167 2.26 -5.72 -15.14
CA ARG A 167 3.54 -5.03 -15.31
C ARG A 167 3.35 -3.52 -15.20
N TRP A 168 4.13 -2.87 -14.36
CA TRP A 168 4.04 -1.45 -14.09
C TRP A 168 5.39 -0.88 -13.67
N ARG A 169 5.48 0.44 -13.56
CA ARG A 169 6.66 1.16 -13.08
C ARG A 169 6.30 1.96 -11.84
N TRP A 170 7.30 2.24 -11.02
CA TRP A 170 7.08 3.08 -9.85
C TRP A 170 6.54 4.47 -10.18
N SER A 171 6.95 5.03 -11.32
CA SER A 171 6.43 6.32 -11.79
C SER A 171 4.93 6.32 -12.07
N ASP A 172 4.34 5.16 -12.33
CA ASP A 172 2.90 5.05 -12.58
C ASP A 172 2.06 5.41 -11.35
N LEU A 173 2.63 5.27 -10.14
CA LEU A 173 2.00 5.70 -8.90
C LEU A 173 1.85 7.22 -8.77
N LEU A 174 2.52 7.99 -9.60
CA LEU A 174 2.46 9.46 -9.60
C LEU A 174 1.32 10.02 -10.42
N SER A 175 0.62 9.18 -11.16
CA SER A 175 -0.61 9.55 -11.88
C SER A 175 -1.76 9.63 -10.88
N LEU A 176 -2.05 10.82 -10.45
CA LEU A 176 -3.13 11.10 -9.50
C LEU A 176 -4.39 11.59 -10.23
#